data_46dfc0a17ed1b29f1a502bb0c60b75aa
#
_entry.id   46dfc0a17ed1b29f1a502bb0c60b75aa
#
_cell.length_a   1.000
_cell.length_b   1.000
_cell.length_c   1.000
_cell.angle_alpha   90.00
_cell.angle_beta   90.00
_cell.angle_gamma   90.00
#
_symmetry.space_group_name_H-M   'P 1'
#
loop_
_entity.id
_entity.type
_entity.pdbx_description
1 polymer ?
#
loop_
_entity_poly.entity_id
_entity_poly.type
_entity_poly.pdbx_seq_one_letter_code
_entity_poly.pdbx_strand_id
1 'polypeptide(L)'
;MIDEYVNKLIENLPDEIKNRTVPQEIDLVLDGGVFNGSYHVGALYFLKEMERRKYIKINRISGCSVGSIVAFLYFIDGLDLMAKLYDIISSEFKNKMQLSCLKEIKKHIEERIPKDILERVNNKLFISYNNIKTGEKRVKSSYKSVDDIINTVIKSSFVPYLIDGNLLYENKYIDGIVPFMFEERTTKILYLDLYGIDKVGYLFNVKNEKTNFHRVLSGLLDIHGFYIKQCNTSMCSYVNDWNYGNIGFNNLKLLFEKVCIYIIHLIIYIKSKVSEEFKENIIYKIMAKVSYDVFVIIMESYCL
;
A
#
# COMPACT_ATOMS: atom_id res chain seq x y z
N MET A 1 -11.81 2.69 21.59
CA MET A 1 -10.71 3.67 21.81
C MET A 1 -10.45 4.53 20.58
N ILE A 2 -10.06 3.96 19.39
CA ILE A 2 -9.79 4.79 18.20
C ILE A 2 -11.02 5.58 17.74
N ASP A 3 -12.21 4.98 17.77
CA ASP A 3 -13.47 5.62 17.38
C ASP A 3 -13.80 6.87 18.22
N GLU A 4 -13.46 6.85 19.51
CA GLU A 4 -13.66 8.01 20.39
C GLU A 4 -12.73 9.17 20.02
N TYR A 5 -11.46 8.86 19.65
CA TYR A 5 -10.54 9.87 19.13
C TYR A 5 -11.03 10.44 17.80
N VAL A 6 -11.44 9.57 16.88
CA VAL A 6 -11.99 9.99 15.59
C VAL A 6 -13.18 10.91 15.80
N ASN A 7 -14.13 10.55 16.66
CA ASN A 7 -15.32 11.37 16.94
C ASN A 7 -14.94 12.77 17.46
N LYS A 8 -14.02 12.85 18.45
CA LYS A 8 -13.54 14.12 18.97
C LYS A 8 -12.85 14.98 17.90
N LEU A 9 -12.04 14.37 17.04
CA LEU A 9 -11.37 15.08 15.95
C LEU A 9 -12.36 15.61 14.92
N ILE A 10 -13.41 14.84 14.60
CA ILE A 10 -14.47 15.26 13.68
C ILE A 10 -15.30 16.42 14.24
N GLU A 11 -15.55 16.45 15.56
CA GLU A 11 -16.25 17.56 16.21
C GLU A 11 -15.48 18.88 16.08
N ASN A 12 -14.16 18.83 16.01
CA ASN A 12 -13.29 19.99 15.85
C ASN A 12 -13.10 20.46 14.40
N LEU A 13 -13.77 19.81 13.42
CA LEU A 13 -13.70 20.27 12.04
C LEU A 13 -14.31 21.68 11.86
N PRO A 14 -13.82 22.46 10.87
CA PRO A 14 -14.40 23.75 10.52
C PRO A 14 -15.89 23.66 10.18
N ASP A 15 -16.64 24.67 10.54
CA ASP A 15 -18.08 24.71 10.28
C ASP A 15 -18.42 24.66 8.80
N GLU A 16 -17.56 25.18 7.94
CA GLU A 16 -17.68 25.09 6.47
C GLU A 16 -17.74 23.63 5.98
N ILE A 17 -17.10 22.69 6.68
CA ILE A 17 -17.14 21.26 6.36
C ILE A 17 -18.40 20.63 6.97
N LYS A 18 -18.70 20.95 8.23
CA LYS A 18 -19.84 20.37 8.97
C LYS A 18 -21.19 20.79 8.41
N ASN A 19 -21.29 22.02 7.91
CA ASN A 19 -22.55 22.60 7.42
C ASN A 19 -22.76 22.41 5.90
N ARG A 20 -22.00 21.55 5.25
CA ARG A 20 -22.22 21.23 3.83
C ARG A 20 -23.59 20.59 3.62
N THR A 21 -24.35 21.14 2.70
CA THR A 21 -25.65 20.60 2.29
C THR A 21 -25.51 19.37 1.38
N VAL A 22 -24.40 19.30 0.64
CA VAL A 22 -24.07 18.18 -0.26
C VAL A 22 -22.66 17.66 0.10
N PRO A 23 -22.50 16.34 0.28
CA PRO A 23 -21.19 15.75 0.54
C PRO A 23 -20.19 16.11 -0.56
N GLN A 24 -18.96 16.44 -0.17
CA GLN A 24 -17.88 16.60 -1.15
C GLN A 24 -17.51 15.24 -1.73
N GLU A 25 -17.68 15.06 -3.03
CA GLU A 25 -17.24 13.85 -3.71
C GLU A 25 -15.71 13.84 -3.88
N ILE A 26 -15.09 12.72 -3.52
CA ILE A 26 -13.65 12.50 -3.66
C ILE A 26 -13.36 11.13 -4.25
N ASP A 27 -12.29 11.05 -5.04
CA ASP A 27 -11.59 9.82 -5.34
C ASP A 27 -10.36 9.71 -4.45
N LEU A 28 -10.04 8.52 -3.97
CA LEU A 28 -8.95 8.29 -3.03
C LEU A 28 -7.85 7.48 -3.69
N VAL A 29 -6.58 7.90 -3.50
CA VAL A 29 -5.41 7.19 -3.99
C VAL A 29 -4.50 6.86 -2.80
N LEU A 30 -4.27 5.55 -2.58
CA LEU A 30 -3.48 5.00 -1.50
C LEU A 30 -2.15 4.48 -2.04
N ASP A 31 -1.06 5.08 -1.59
CA ASP A 31 0.29 4.70 -2.00
C ASP A 31 0.71 3.33 -1.43
N GLY A 32 1.73 2.71 -2.03
CA GLY A 32 2.44 1.58 -1.44
C GLY A 32 3.30 1.99 -0.25
N GLY A 33 3.91 1.04 0.45
CA GLY A 33 4.81 1.42 1.54
C GLY A 33 4.96 0.38 2.65
N VAL A 34 4.84 -0.90 2.36
CA VAL A 34 5.08 -2.04 3.27
C VAL A 34 4.43 -1.82 4.65
N PHE A 35 5.23 -1.63 5.73
CA PHE A 35 4.71 -1.44 7.08
C PHE A 35 4.06 -0.06 7.31
N ASN A 36 4.28 0.90 6.41
CA ASN A 36 3.63 2.22 6.47
C ASN A 36 2.12 2.18 6.16
N GLY A 37 1.57 1.06 5.68
CA GLY A 37 0.12 0.92 5.47
C GLY A 37 -0.74 1.26 6.68
N SER A 38 -0.20 1.15 7.89
CA SER A 38 -0.90 1.53 9.11
C SER A 38 -1.22 3.03 9.20
N TYR A 39 -0.47 3.91 8.53
CA TYR A 39 -0.83 5.34 8.40
C TYR A 39 -2.13 5.51 7.59
N HIS A 40 -2.29 4.73 6.51
CA HIS A 40 -3.53 4.74 5.74
C HIS A 40 -4.73 4.32 6.59
N VAL A 41 -4.57 3.32 7.46
CA VAL A 41 -5.64 2.86 8.34
C VAL A 41 -6.15 3.99 9.22
N GLY A 42 -5.25 4.76 9.82
CA GLY A 42 -5.61 5.93 10.62
C GLY A 42 -6.39 6.96 9.84
N ALA A 43 -5.90 7.29 8.63
CA ALA A 43 -6.59 8.22 7.75
C ALA A 43 -7.97 7.69 7.31
N LEU A 44 -8.08 6.40 7.01
CA LEU A 44 -9.35 5.82 6.57
C LEU A 44 -10.39 5.71 7.70
N TYR A 45 -10.00 5.53 8.94
CA TYR A 45 -10.92 5.64 10.08
C TYR A 45 -11.59 7.03 10.11
N PHE A 46 -10.78 8.07 9.92
CA PHE A 46 -11.28 9.45 9.89
C PHE A 46 -12.20 9.70 8.68
N LEU A 47 -11.75 9.32 7.49
CA LEU A 47 -12.53 9.51 6.26
C LEU A 47 -13.85 8.73 6.28
N LYS A 48 -13.86 7.52 6.84
CA LYS A 48 -15.07 6.71 6.99
C LYS A 48 -16.09 7.36 7.91
N GLU A 49 -15.65 7.96 9.01
CA GLU A 49 -16.55 8.71 9.90
C GLU A 49 -17.07 10.00 9.22
N MET A 50 -16.22 10.70 8.46
CA MET A 50 -16.68 11.85 7.64
C MET A 50 -17.73 11.42 6.61
N GLU A 51 -17.56 10.27 5.99
CA GLU A 51 -18.52 9.71 5.03
C GLU A 51 -19.84 9.32 5.74
N ARG A 52 -19.75 8.68 6.92
CA ARG A 52 -20.93 8.36 7.76
C ARG A 52 -21.72 9.60 8.14
N ARG A 53 -21.04 10.72 8.43
CA ARG A 53 -21.68 12.02 8.72
C ARG A 53 -22.07 12.81 7.46
N LYS A 54 -21.87 12.25 6.26
CA LYS A 54 -22.19 12.87 4.97
C LYS A 54 -21.42 14.18 4.70
N TYR A 55 -20.24 14.36 5.26
CA TYR A 55 -19.38 15.50 4.94
C TYR A 55 -18.61 15.28 3.63
N ILE A 56 -18.27 14.02 3.35
CA ILE A 56 -17.66 13.57 2.09
C ILE A 56 -18.39 12.34 1.55
N LYS A 57 -18.12 12.00 0.29
CA LYS A 57 -18.48 10.74 -0.35
C LYS A 57 -17.31 10.24 -1.15
N ILE A 58 -16.82 9.04 -0.82
CA ILE A 58 -15.73 8.39 -1.54
C ILE A 58 -16.33 7.61 -2.71
N ASN A 59 -16.04 8.05 -3.94
CA ASN A 59 -16.56 7.41 -5.15
C ASN A 59 -15.75 6.20 -5.56
N ARG A 60 -14.41 6.35 -5.57
CA ARG A 60 -13.46 5.32 -6.01
C ARG A 60 -12.21 5.33 -5.13
N ILE A 61 -11.60 4.17 -4.97
CA ILE A 61 -10.31 4.02 -4.27
C ILE A 61 -9.34 3.30 -5.20
N SER A 62 -8.17 3.90 -5.42
CA SER A 62 -7.03 3.27 -6.08
C SER A 62 -5.97 2.91 -5.04
N GLY A 63 -5.36 1.75 -5.16
CA GLY A 63 -4.27 1.35 -4.27
C GLY A 63 -3.26 0.45 -4.95
N CYS A 64 -2.02 0.46 -4.44
CA CYS A 64 -0.99 -0.50 -4.81
C CYS A 64 -0.32 -1.05 -3.55
N SER A 65 0.28 -2.24 -3.63
CA SER A 65 0.96 -2.86 -2.51
C SER A 65 0.09 -2.87 -1.25
N VAL A 66 0.62 -2.45 -0.10
CA VAL A 66 -0.15 -2.32 1.15
C VAL A 66 -1.36 -1.40 0.99
N GLY A 67 -1.31 -0.38 0.13
CA GLY A 67 -2.45 0.48 -0.18
C GLY A 67 -3.63 -0.29 -0.78
N SER A 68 -3.37 -1.35 -1.56
CA SER A 68 -4.43 -2.24 -2.08
C SER A 68 -5.05 -3.10 -0.99
N ILE A 69 -4.25 -3.54 -0.01
CA ILE A 69 -4.74 -4.29 1.16
C ILE A 69 -5.67 -3.40 1.98
N VAL A 70 -5.21 -2.20 2.32
CA VAL A 70 -5.99 -1.27 3.17
C VAL A 70 -7.25 -0.79 2.44
N ALA A 71 -7.18 -0.55 1.11
CA ALA A 71 -8.35 -0.24 0.29
C ALA A 71 -9.39 -1.36 0.35
N PHE A 72 -8.96 -2.62 0.24
CA PHE A 72 -9.88 -3.75 0.34
C PHE A 72 -10.48 -3.87 1.76
N LEU A 73 -9.68 -3.69 2.81
CA LEU A 73 -10.17 -3.66 4.19
C LEU A 73 -11.23 -2.57 4.42
N TYR A 74 -11.09 -1.42 3.76
CA TYR A 74 -12.12 -0.37 3.81
C TYR A 74 -13.47 -0.85 3.26
N PHE A 75 -13.49 -1.54 2.12
CA PHE A 75 -14.71 -2.04 1.49
C PHE A 75 -15.41 -3.19 2.25
N ILE A 76 -14.66 -3.95 3.04
CA ILE A 76 -15.21 -5.03 3.89
C ILE A 76 -15.50 -4.58 5.32
N ASP A 77 -15.44 -3.29 5.62
CA ASP A 77 -15.58 -2.75 6.97
C ASP A 77 -14.58 -3.35 7.99
N GLY A 78 -13.40 -3.75 7.52
CA GLY A 78 -12.40 -4.53 8.25
C GLY A 78 -11.12 -3.77 8.60
N LEU A 79 -11.14 -2.44 8.73
CA LEU A 79 -9.94 -1.66 9.07
C LEU A 79 -9.31 -2.08 10.42
N ASP A 80 -10.13 -2.56 11.37
CA ASP A 80 -9.70 -3.09 12.66
C ASP A 80 -8.81 -4.34 12.52
N LEU A 81 -8.97 -5.12 11.45
CA LEU A 81 -8.15 -6.29 11.18
C LEU A 81 -6.69 -5.95 10.90
N MET A 82 -6.40 -4.70 10.53
CA MET A 82 -5.02 -4.30 10.20
C MET A 82 -4.07 -4.42 11.38
N ALA A 83 -4.53 -4.25 12.61
CA ALA A 83 -3.69 -4.46 13.80
C ALA A 83 -3.22 -5.92 13.88
N LYS A 84 -4.15 -6.87 13.73
CA LYS A 84 -3.84 -8.31 13.70
C LYS A 84 -2.95 -8.68 12.51
N LEU A 85 -3.25 -8.16 11.33
CA LEU A 85 -2.43 -8.41 10.13
C LEU A 85 -1.02 -7.86 10.31
N TYR A 86 -0.88 -6.66 10.87
CA TYR A 86 0.42 -6.06 11.17
C TYR A 86 1.24 -6.93 12.13
N ASP A 87 0.63 -7.42 13.21
CA ASP A 87 1.32 -8.27 14.18
C ASP A 87 1.83 -9.58 13.53
N ILE A 88 1.01 -10.20 12.69
CA ILE A 88 1.41 -11.42 11.96
C ILE A 88 2.55 -11.13 10.99
N ILE A 89 2.39 -10.10 10.15
CA ILE A 89 3.35 -9.75 9.09
C ILE A 89 4.68 -9.28 9.72
N SER A 90 4.63 -8.41 10.73
CA SER A 90 5.84 -7.91 11.40
C SER A 90 6.57 -8.98 12.18
N SER A 91 5.85 -9.89 12.83
CA SER A 91 6.44 -11.03 13.53
C SER A 91 7.14 -11.99 12.57
N GLU A 92 6.51 -12.32 11.44
CA GLU A 92 7.14 -13.16 10.43
C GLU A 92 8.38 -12.47 9.84
N PHE A 93 8.29 -11.18 9.52
CA PHE A 93 9.41 -10.42 9.00
C PHE A 93 10.59 -10.36 9.97
N LYS A 94 10.34 -10.09 11.26
CA LYS A 94 11.37 -10.09 12.31
C LYS A 94 12.06 -11.45 12.48
N ASN A 95 11.31 -12.55 12.34
CA ASN A 95 11.84 -13.88 12.58
C ASN A 95 12.49 -14.52 11.36
N LYS A 96 12.02 -14.20 10.14
CA LYS A 96 12.41 -14.92 8.92
C LYS A 96 12.83 -14.00 7.78
N MET A 97 12.71 -12.68 7.92
CA MET A 97 12.84 -11.69 6.83
C MET A 97 11.98 -12.04 5.61
N GLN A 98 10.77 -12.56 5.87
CA GLN A 98 9.80 -12.95 4.86
C GLN A 98 8.43 -12.34 5.16
N LEU A 99 7.61 -12.27 4.13
CA LEU A 99 6.24 -11.77 4.16
C LEU A 99 5.27 -12.83 3.58
N SER A 100 5.56 -14.13 3.80
CA SER A 100 4.84 -15.24 3.17
C SER A 100 3.38 -15.34 3.64
N CYS A 101 3.09 -14.87 4.85
CA CYS A 101 1.74 -14.78 5.40
C CYS A 101 0.79 -13.92 4.55
N LEU A 102 1.30 -13.04 3.67
CA LEU A 102 0.46 -12.30 2.72
C LEU A 102 -0.30 -13.21 1.74
N LYS A 103 0.25 -14.39 1.40
CA LYS A 103 -0.47 -15.37 0.59
C LYS A 103 -1.67 -15.99 1.32
N GLU A 104 -1.68 -15.93 2.64
CA GLU A 104 -2.72 -16.46 3.49
C GLU A 104 -3.68 -15.39 4.02
N ILE A 105 -3.58 -14.16 3.51
CA ILE A 105 -4.37 -13.02 3.98
C ILE A 105 -5.88 -13.33 3.99
N LYS A 106 -6.37 -14.12 3.04
CA LYS A 106 -7.77 -14.55 2.97
C LYS A 106 -8.24 -15.16 4.29
N LYS A 107 -7.46 -16.08 4.89
CA LYS A 107 -7.81 -16.76 6.14
C LYS A 107 -8.08 -15.80 7.31
N HIS A 108 -7.49 -14.63 7.29
CA HIS A 108 -7.59 -13.64 8.36
C HIS A 108 -8.74 -12.66 8.18
N ILE A 109 -9.28 -12.55 6.95
CA ILE A 109 -10.33 -11.57 6.62
C ILE A 109 -11.63 -12.22 6.14
N GLU A 110 -11.65 -13.53 5.87
CA GLU A 110 -12.74 -14.27 5.23
C GLU A 110 -14.09 -14.06 5.93
N GLU A 111 -14.10 -14.10 7.26
CA GLU A 111 -15.32 -13.94 8.07
C GLU A 111 -15.93 -12.53 7.95
N ARG A 112 -15.15 -11.53 7.53
CA ARG A 112 -15.58 -10.13 7.38
C ARG A 112 -16.04 -9.80 5.96
N ILE A 113 -15.86 -10.71 5.01
CA ILE A 113 -16.20 -10.44 3.61
C ILE A 113 -17.73 -10.51 3.44
N PRO A 114 -18.41 -9.40 3.12
CA PRO A 114 -19.84 -9.41 2.93
C PRO A 114 -20.22 -10.11 1.62
N LYS A 115 -21.43 -10.67 1.58
CA LYS A 115 -21.94 -11.40 0.39
C LYS A 115 -22.02 -10.53 -0.86
N ASP A 116 -22.27 -9.24 -0.69
CA ASP A 116 -22.41 -8.24 -1.75
C ASP A 116 -21.08 -7.55 -2.12
N ILE A 117 -19.93 -8.10 -1.70
CA ILE A 117 -18.63 -7.47 -1.89
C ILE A 117 -18.33 -7.11 -3.35
N LEU A 118 -18.73 -7.96 -4.31
CA LEU A 118 -18.49 -7.68 -5.72
C LEU A 118 -19.22 -6.43 -6.21
N GLU A 119 -20.43 -6.17 -5.71
CA GLU A 119 -21.18 -4.94 -6.01
C GLU A 119 -20.51 -3.71 -5.38
N ARG A 120 -19.93 -3.89 -4.20
CA ARG A 120 -19.23 -2.81 -3.50
C ARG A 120 -17.93 -2.40 -4.17
N VAL A 121 -17.15 -3.36 -4.73
CA VAL A 121 -15.80 -3.10 -5.24
C VAL A 121 -15.72 -2.89 -6.74
N ASN A 122 -16.62 -3.51 -7.55
CA ASN A 122 -16.55 -3.38 -9.00
C ASN A 122 -16.70 -1.93 -9.45
N ASN A 123 -15.75 -1.48 -10.28
CA ASN A 123 -15.58 -0.11 -10.75
C ASN A 123 -15.39 0.95 -9.65
N LYS A 124 -15.11 0.51 -8.39
CA LYS A 124 -14.81 1.40 -7.27
C LYS A 124 -13.44 1.13 -6.66
N LEU A 125 -12.98 -0.11 -6.63
CA LEU A 125 -11.66 -0.50 -6.18
C LEU A 125 -10.74 -0.73 -7.38
N PHE A 126 -9.68 0.06 -7.49
CA PHE A 126 -8.68 -0.01 -8.55
C PHE A 126 -7.36 -0.50 -7.97
N ILE A 127 -6.88 -1.65 -8.41
CA ILE A 127 -5.62 -2.23 -7.91
C ILE A 127 -4.61 -2.29 -9.05
N SER A 128 -3.43 -1.69 -8.84
CA SER A 128 -2.35 -1.70 -9.82
C SER A 128 -1.27 -2.74 -9.47
N TYR A 129 -0.71 -3.40 -10.49
CA TYR A 129 0.42 -4.32 -10.41
C TYR A 129 1.16 -4.35 -11.74
N ASN A 130 2.40 -4.84 -11.76
CA ASN A 130 3.20 -4.88 -12.98
C ASN A 130 3.28 -6.29 -13.56
N ASN A 131 3.11 -6.39 -14.88
CA ASN A 131 3.33 -7.62 -15.64
C ASN A 131 4.68 -7.54 -16.33
N ILE A 132 5.66 -8.26 -15.81
CA ILE A 132 7.05 -8.24 -16.29
C ILE A 132 7.17 -8.85 -17.69
N LYS A 133 6.33 -9.83 -18.07
CA LYS A 133 6.39 -10.43 -19.42
C LYS A 133 5.99 -9.48 -20.52
N THR A 134 5.00 -8.61 -20.26
CA THR A 134 4.54 -7.60 -21.24
C THR A 134 5.18 -6.24 -21.03
N GLY A 135 5.87 -6.01 -19.91
CA GLY A 135 6.42 -4.71 -19.52
C GLY A 135 5.35 -3.67 -19.17
N GLU A 136 4.11 -4.11 -18.95
CA GLU A 136 2.97 -3.22 -18.76
C GLU A 136 2.49 -3.19 -17.31
N LYS A 137 2.19 -1.99 -16.85
CA LYS A 137 1.39 -1.80 -15.64
C LYS A 137 -0.07 -2.18 -15.92
N ARG A 138 -0.62 -3.01 -15.05
CA ARG A 138 -2.02 -3.43 -15.09
C ARG A 138 -2.80 -2.77 -13.97
N VAL A 139 -3.97 -2.27 -14.30
CA VAL A 139 -4.94 -1.73 -13.35
C VAL A 139 -6.21 -2.57 -13.45
N LYS A 140 -6.63 -3.14 -12.34
CA LYS A 140 -7.83 -3.97 -12.31
C LYS A 140 -8.89 -3.33 -11.43
N SER A 141 -10.11 -3.21 -11.95
CA SER A 141 -11.27 -2.63 -11.27
C SER A 141 -12.55 -3.45 -11.41
N SER A 142 -12.48 -4.58 -12.13
CA SER A 142 -13.60 -5.50 -12.30
C SER A 142 -13.20 -6.90 -11.84
N TYR A 143 -13.95 -7.47 -10.93
CA TYR A 143 -13.65 -8.72 -10.23
C TYR A 143 -14.79 -9.72 -10.40
N LYS A 144 -14.43 -10.98 -10.62
CA LYS A 144 -15.37 -12.09 -10.87
C LYS A 144 -15.75 -12.84 -9.60
N SER A 145 -14.89 -12.81 -8.60
CA SER A 145 -15.07 -13.52 -7.33
C SER A 145 -14.21 -12.89 -6.22
N VAL A 146 -14.46 -13.28 -4.97
CA VAL A 146 -13.61 -12.92 -3.83
C VAL A 146 -12.15 -13.35 -4.07
N ASP A 147 -11.96 -14.57 -4.56
CA ASP A 147 -10.61 -15.08 -4.85
C ASP A 147 -9.89 -14.25 -5.92
N ASP A 148 -10.63 -13.72 -6.88
CA ASP A 148 -10.09 -12.84 -7.90
C ASP A 148 -9.63 -11.49 -7.33
N ILE A 149 -10.36 -10.96 -6.33
CA ILE A 149 -9.93 -9.76 -5.58
C ILE A 149 -8.65 -10.07 -4.80
N ILE A 150 -8.67 -11.12 -3.97
CA ILE A 150 -7.54 -11.51 -3.12
C ILE A 150 -6.28 -11.78 -3.97
N ASN A 151 -6.41 -12.53 -5.06
CA ASN A 151 -5.30 -12.80 -5.96
C ASN A 151 -4.74 -11.48 -6.57
N THR A 152 -5.61 -10.51 -6.87
CA THR A 152 -5.17 -9.21 -7.38
C THR A 152 -4.43 -8.40 -6.30
N VAL A 153 -4.91 -8.44 -5.05
CA VAL A 153 -4.21 -7.84 -3.89
C VAL A 153 -2.84 -8.48 -3.71
N ILE A 154 -2.73 -9.82 -3.76
CA ILE A 154 -1.45 -10.52 -3.65
C ILE A 154 -0.50 -10.12 -4.80
N LYS A 155 -0.98 -10.03 -6.05
CA LYS A 155 -0.18 -9.57 -7.20
C LYS A 155 0.36 -8.16 -6.97
N SER A 156 -0.48 -7.28 -6.44
CA SER A 156 -0.14 -5.89 -6.14
C SER A 156 0.84 -5.72 -4.97
N SER A 157 0.92 -6.71 -4.08
CA SER A 157 1.77 -6.68 -2.89
C SER A 157 2.96 -7.64 -2.99
N PHE A 158 3.23 -8.20 -4.17
CA PHE A 158 4.28 -9.20 -4.35
C PHE A 158 5.64 -8.57 -4.50
N VAL A 159 6.31 -8.36 -3.37
CA VAL A 159 7.70 -7.88 -3.34
C VAL A 159 8.63 -9.06 -3.67
N PRO A 160 9.48 -8.96 -4.72
CA PRO A 160 10.41 -10.01 -5.13
C PRO A 160 11.26 -10.54 -3.97
N TYR A 161 11.37 -11.85 -3.89
CA TYR A 161 12.09 -12.64 -2.88
C TYR A 161 11.53 -12.58 -1.45
N LEU A 162 10.84 -11.52 -1.04
CA LEU A 162 10.36 -11.36 0.34
C LEU A 162 9.09 -12.19 0.63
N ILE A 163 8.27 -12.48 -0.40
CA ILE A 163 6.99 -13.17 -0.18
C ILE A 163 7.18 -14.70 -0.10
N ASP A 164 7.94 -15.28 -1.02
CA ASP A 164 8.09 -16.74 -1.10
C ASP A 164 9.44 -17.18 -1.67
N GLY A 165 10.42 -16.29 -1.67
CA GLY A 165 11.73 -16.55 -2.25
C GLY A 165 11.76 -16.52 -3.78
N ASN A 166 10.62 -16.31 -4.45
CA ASN A 166 10.55 -16.18 -5.89
C ASN A 166 10.70 -14.72 -6.33
N LEU A 167 11.24 -14.54 -7.53
CA LEU A 167 11.37 -13.22 -8.16
C LEU A 167 10.01 -12.67 -8.64
N LEU A 168 9.14 -13.55 -9.13
CA LEU A 168 7.87 -13.20 -9.76
C LEU A 168 6.72 -14.04 -9.20
N TYR A 169 5.58 -13.42 -8.95
CA TYR A 169 4.33 -14.13 -8.69
C TYR A 169 3.76 -14.70 -10.01
N GLU A 170 3.32 -15.96 -9.99
CA GLU A 170 2.84 -16.69 -11.18
C GLU A 170 3.80 -16.59 -12.38
N ASN A 171 5.11 -16.46 -12.13
CA ASN A 171 6.17 -16.29 -13.15
C ASN A 171 5.99 -15.07 -14.07
N LYS A 172 5.27 -14.03 -13.65
CA LYS A 172 5.02 -12.85 -14.49
C LYS A 172 4.67 -11.55 -13.77
N TYR A 173 4.24 -11.58 -12.50
CA TYR A 173 3.77 -10.40 -11.81
C TYR A 173 4.68 -9.95 -10.67
N ILE A 174 4.70 -8.66 -10.41
CA ILE A 174 5.30 -8.02 -9.24
C ILE A 174 4.42 -6.91 -8.71
N ASP A 175 4.79 -6.38 -7.56
CA ASP A 175 4.19 -5.24 -6.87
C ASP A 175 3.88 -4.07 -7.81
N GLY A 176 2.81 -3.36 -7.48
CA GLY A 176 2.34 -2.20 -8.23
C GLY A 176 3.16 -0.93 -8.02
N ILE A 177 4.08 -0.89 -7.08
CA ILE A 177 5.00 0.20 -6.66
C ILE A 177 4.31 1.56 -6.57
N VAL A 178 3.70 2.05 -7.66
CA VAL A 178 2.96 3.32 -7.72
C VAL A 178 1.48 3.03 -8.03
N PRO A 179 0.52 3.66 -7.32
CA PRO A 179 -0.91 3.45 -7.56
C PRO A 179 -1.36 4.05 -8.89
N PHE A 180 -2.53 3.61 -9.35
CA PHE A 180 -3.20 4.24 -10.49
C PHE A 180 -3.75 5.61 -10.08
N MET A 181 -3.44 6.63 -10.86
CA MET A 181 -3.95 7.98 -10.69
C MET A 181 -5.16 8.19 -11.59
N PHE A 182 -6.26 8.67 -11.01
CA PHE A 182 -7.44 9.00 -11.79
C PHE A 182 -7.19 10.24 -12.65
N GLU A 183 -7.61 10.19 -13.91
CA GLU A 183 -7.41 11.30 -14.87
C GLU A 183 -8.58 12.30 -14.86
N GLU A 184 -9.75 11.88 -14.40
CA GLU A 184 -10.95 12.72 -14.37
C GLU A 184 -10.81 13.83 -13.33
N ARG A 185 -10.93 15.07 -13.80
CA ARG A 185 -10.71 16.29 -12.98
C ARG A 185 -11.98 16.91 -12.39
N THR A 186 -13.13 16.30 -12.59
CA THR A 186 -14.41 16.79 -12.05
C THR A 186 -14.56 16.50 -10.57
N THR A 187 -13.94 15.41 -10.09
CA THR A 187 -13.93 15.01 -8.68
C THR A 187 -12.57 15.37 -8.07
N LYS A 188 -12.52 15.79 -6.82
CA LYS A 188 -11.25 15.98 -6.12
C LYS A 188 -10.60 14.63 -5.85
N ILE A 189 -9.30 14.56 -6.14
CA ILE A 189 -8.50 13.34 -5.93
C ILE A 189 -7.63 13.56 -4.70
N LEU A 190 -7.95 12.86 -3.61
CA LEU A 190 -7.15 12.87 -2.38
C LEU A 190 -6.09 11.78 -2.46
N TYR A 191 -4.83 12.18 -2.45
CA TYR A 191 -3.67 11.29 -2.47
C TYR A 191 -3.07 11.16 -1.08
N LEU A 192 -2.88 9.92 -0.63
CA LEU A 192 -2.22 9.58 0.64
C LEU A 192 -0.84 8.99 0.35
N ASP A 193 0.19 9.81 0.56
CA ASP A 193 1.60 9.50 0.31
C ASP A 193 2.25 8.78 1.51
N LEU A 194 2.95 7.68 1.26
CA LEU A 194 3.74 6.96 2.26
C LEU A 194 5.26 7.06 2.05
N TYR A 195 5.72 7.78 1.03
CA TYR A 195 7.14 7.98 0.72
C TYR A 195 7.68 9.35 1.13
N GLY A 196 6.93 10.12 1.93
CA GLY A 196 7.43 11.35 2.51
C GLY A 196 8.75 11.14 3.25
N ILE A 197 9.61 12.18 3.32
CA ILE A 197 10.94 12.12 3.95
C ILE A 197 10.86 11.62 5.39
N ASP A 198 9.80 11.99 6.10
CA ASP A 198 9.49 11.57 7.47
C ASP A 198 9.05 10.11 7.61
N LYS A 199 8.67 9.45 6.52
CA LYS A 199 8.10 8.09 6.51
C LYS A 199 8.98 7.06 5.80
N VAL A 200 9.79 7.48 4.82
CA VAL A 200 10.56 6.55 3.98
C VAL A 200 11.51 5.66 4.78
N GLY A 201 12.10 6.18 5.86
CA GLY A 201 12.97 5.41 6.76
C GLY A 201 12.24 4.31 7.57
N TYR A 202 10.90 4.37 7.62
CA TYR A 202 10.08 3.41 8.38
C TYR A 202 9.42 2.35 7.50
N LEU A 203 9.68 2.33 6.19
CA LEU A 203 9.06 1.37 5.25
C LEU A 203 9.27 -0.08 5.69
N PHE A 204 10.49 -0.43 6.06
CA PHE A 204 10.88 -1.76 6.53
C PHE A 204 11.30 -1.80 8.00
N ASN A 205 11.42 -0.64 8.65
CA ASN A 205 11.88 -0.58 10.03
C ASN A 205 10.76 -0.91 11.00
N VAL A 206 10.86 -2.07 11.64
CA VAL A 206 9.95 -2.56 12.68
C VAL A 206 10.69 -2.90 13.97
N LYS A 207 12.00 -2.56 14.06
CA LYS A 207 12.94 -2.98 15.10
C LYS A 207 12.40 -2.79 16.52
N ASN A 208 11.92 -1.61 16.82
CA ASN A 208 11.47 -1.23 18.16
C ASN A 208 9.95 -1.19 18.30
N GLU A 209 9.22 -1.68 17.30
CA GLU A 209 7.76 -1.60 17.31
C GLU A 209 7.13 -2.85 17.94
N LYS A 210 6.34 -2.64 18.99
CA LYS A 210 5.49 -3.68 19.58
C LYS A 210 4.11 -3.71 18.92
N THR A 211 3.62 -2.56 18.45
CA THR A 211 2.32 -2.40 17.79
C THR A 211 2.41 -1.33 16.72
N ASN A 212 1.47 -1.32 15.79
CA ASN A 212 1.35 -0.29 14.75
C ASN A 212 0.57 0.96 15.20
N PHE A 213 0.16 1.04 16.47
CA PHE A 213 -0.77 2.08 16.94
C PHE A 213 -0.26 3.50 16.71
N HIS A 214 1.03 3.74 16.91
CA HIS A 214 1.63 5.06 16.67
C HIS A 214 1.52 5.50 15.20
N ARG A 215 1.66 4.56 14.23
CA ARG A 215 1.47 4.84 12.80
C ARG A 215 0.00 5.14 12.48
N VAL A 216 -0.92 4.37 13.06
CA VAL A 216 -2.36 4.61 12.91
C VAL A 216 -2.72 5.98 13.46
N LEU A 217 -2.24 6.32 14.66
CA LEU A 217 -2.50 7.63 15.27
C LEU A 217 -1.90 8.78 14.44
N SER A 218 -0.68 8.62 13.94
CA SER A 218 -0.04 9.62 13.09
C SER A 218 -0.80 9.85 11.79
N GLY A 219 -1.29 8.79 11.12
CA GLY A 219 -2.12 8.90 9.94
C GLY A 219 -3.45 9.59 10.20
N LEU A 220 -4.07 9.27 11.34
CA LEU A 220 -5.30 9.92 11.80
C LEU A 220 -5.10 11.42 12.05
N LEU A 221 -4.00 11.82 12.70
CA LEU A 221 -3.70 13.22 12.97
C LEU A 221 -3.29 13.98 11.72
N ASP A 222 -2.61 13.34 10.78
CA ASP A 222 -2.21 13.96 9.52
C ASP A 222 -3.44 14.32 8.66
N ILE A 223 -4.36 13.38 8.47
CA ILE A 223 -5.61 13.65 7.71
C ILE A 223 -6.50 14.67 8.42
N HIS A 224 -6.59 14.64 9.75
CA HIS A 224 -7.32 15.66 10.50
C HIS A 224 -6.69 17.03 10.28
N GLY A 225 -5.35 17.14 10.39
CA GLY A 225 -4.61 18.37 10.13
C GLY A 225 -4.82 18.91 8.71
N PHE A 226 -4.90 18.01 7.71
CA PHE A 226 -5.22 18.36 6.34
C PHE A 226 -6.59 19.06 6.21
N TYR A 227 -7.62 18.51 6.86
CA TYR A 227 -8.96 19.11 6.82
C TYR A 227 -9.08 20.40 7.67
N ILE A 228 -8.36 20.49 8.79
CA ILE A 228 -8.35 21.71 9.62
C ILE A 228 -7.63 22.85 8.90
N LYS A 229 -6.43 22.58 8.38
CA LYS A 229 -5.58 23.62 7.77
C LYS A 229 -5.96 23.94 6.33
N GLN A 230 -6.74 23.06 5.68
CA GLN A 230 -7.10 23.13 4.26
C GLN A 230 -5.85 23.26 3.35
N CYS A 231 -4.74 22.63 3.72
CA CYS A 231 -3.50 22.64 2.97
C CYS A 231 -2.83 21.26 3.01
N ASN A 232 -1.91 21.01 2.07
CA ASN A 232 -1.15 19.77 2.02
C ASN A 232 -0.41 19.52 3.34
N THR A 233 -0.42 18.25 3.77
CA THR A 233 0.34 17.76 4.92
C THR A 233 1.50 16.85 4.43
N SER A 234 2.19 16.18 5.34
CA SER A 234 3.25 15.25 4.96
C SER A 234 2.72 13.98 4.26
N MET A 235 1.44 13.67 4.44
CA MET A 235 0.81 12.49 3.84
C MET A 235 -0.32 12.86 2.86
N CYS A 236 -1.10 13.90 3.14
CA CYS A 236 -2.33 14.18 2.42
C CYS A 236 -2.19 15.38 1.48
N SER A 237 -2.63 15.20 0.23
CA SER A 237 -2.71 16.28 -0.75
C SER A 237 -3.83 16.05 -1.76
N TYR A 238 -4.45 17.12 -2.25
CA TYR A 238 -5.29 17.02 -3.44
C TYR A 238 -4.44 17.07 -4.70
N VAL A 239 -4.55 16.05 -5.55
CA VAL A 239 -3.82 15.97 -6.84
C VAL A 239 -4.18 17.16 -7.74
N ASN A 240 -5.43 17.61 -7.66
CA ASN A 240 -5.92 18.75 -8.42
C ASN A 240 -5.19 20.07 -8.08
N ASP A 241 -4.62 20.15 -6.89
CA ASP A 241 -3.95 21.35 -6.36
C ASP A 241 -2.41 21.17 -6.32
N TRP A 242 -1.86 20.13 -6.98
CA TRP A 242 -0.43 19.85 -6.99
C TRP A 242 0.37 20.95 -7.70
N ASN A 243 1.42 21.40 -7.05
CA ASN A 243 2.43 22.26 -7.64
C ASN A 243 3.50 21.46 -8.41
N TYR A 244 4.43 22.15 -9.06
CA TYR A 244 5.51 21.51 -9.82
C TYR A 244 6.39 20.57 -8.98
N GLY A 245 6.55 20.86 -7.67
CA GLY A 245 7.30 19.98 -6.75
C GLY A 245 6.59 18.65 -6.53
N ASN A 246 5.27 18.66 -6.30
CA ASN A 246 4.47 17.44 -6.13
C ASN A 246 4.47 16.62 -7.42
N ILE A 247 4.28 17.27 -8.57
CA ILE A 247 4.32 16.61 -9.89
C ILE A 247 5.70 16.00 -10.14
N GLY A 248 6.77 16.76 -9.85
CA GLY A 248 8.15 16.28 -9.98
C GLY A 248 8.44 15.06 -9.10
N PHE A 249 7.97 15.08 -7.85
CA PHE A 249 8.12 13.94 -6.93
C PHE A 249 7.34 12.71 -7.40
N ASN A 250 6.12 12.88 -7.90
CA ASN A 250 5.35 11.78 -8.48
C ASN A 250 6.05 11.20 -9.72
N ASN A 251 6.61 12.05 -10.60
CA ASN A 251 7.37 11.59 -11.75
C ASN A 251 8.63 10.83 -11.35
N LEU A 252 9.28 11.21 -10.23
CA LEU A 252 10.42 10.47 -9.67
C LEU A 252 9.99 9.06 -9.20
N LYS A 253 8.82 8.92 -8.57
CA LYS A 253 8.28 7.60 -8.20
C LYS A 253 8.02 6.74 -9.43
N LEU A 254 7.45 7.30 -10.49
CA LEU A 254 7.23 6.59 -11.76
C LEU A 254 8.54 6.18 -12.43
N LEU A 255 9.57 7.02 -12.35
CA LEU A 255 10.91 6.67 -12.83
C LEU A 255 11.51 5.53 -12.00
N PHE A 256 11.39 5.60 -10.68
CA PHE A 256 11.84 4.54 -9.77
C PHE A 256 11.15 3.21 -10.08
N GLU A 257 9.84 3.20 -10.30
CA GLU A 257 9.10 2.01 -10.73
C GLU A 257 9.69 1.40 -12.00
N LYS A 258 9.99 2.22 -13.02
CA LYS A 258 10.62 1.77 -14.27
C LYS A 258 12.01 1.18 -14.01
N VAL A 259 12.82 1.84 -13.20
CA VAL A 259 14.16 1.34 -12.83
C VAL A 259 14.07 -0.03 -12.15
N CYS A 260 13.13 -0.20 -11.20
CA CYS A 260 12.91 -1.51 -10.57
C CYS A 260 12.53 -2.60 -11.58
N ILE A 261 11.65 -2.28 -12.53
CA ILE A 261 11.26 -3.21 -13.61
C ILE A 261 12.47 -3.58 -14.47
N TYR A 262 13.32 -2.61 -14.85
CA TYR A 262 14.55 -2.88 -15.60
C TYR A 262 15.53 -3.77 -14.84
N ILE A 263 15.71 -3.53 -13.55
CA ILE A 263 16.56 -4.38 -12.68
C ILE A 263 16.03 -5.82 -12.68
N ILE A 264 14.73 -6.01 -12.58
CA ILE A 264 14.12 -7.35 -12.61
C ILE A 264 14.35 -8.03 -13.96
N HIS A 265 14.17 -7.31 -15.06
CA HIS A 265 14.49 -7.85 -16.39
C HIS A 265 15.98 -8.23 -16.52
N LEU A 266 16.88 -7.42 -15.97
CA LEU A 266 18.30 -7.72 -15.94
C LEU A 266 18.60 -9.00 -15.14
N ILE A 267 17.97 -9.15 -13.97
CA ILE A 267 18.12 -10.35 -13.15
C ILE A 267 17.62 -11.60 -13.92
N ILE A 268 16.47 -11.49 -14.58
CA ILE A 268 15.93 -12.60 -15.41
C ILE A 268 16.89 -12.94 -16.53
N TYR A 269 17.41 -11.92 -17.24
CA TYR A 269 18.36 -12.11 -18.33
C TYR A 269 19.66 -12.79 -17.85
N ILE A 270 20.25 -12.29 -16.76
CA ILE A 270 21.46 -12.90 -16.17
C ILE A 270 21.18 -14.36 -15.79
N LYS A 271 20.07 -14.63 -15.06
CA LYS A 271 19.70 -16.00 -14.69
C LYS A 271 19.53 -16.92 -15.88
N SER A 272 19.04 -16.42 -17.03
CA SER A 272 18.88 -17.21 -18.25
C SER A 272 20.20 -17.52 -18.96
N LYS A 273 21.26 -16.74 -18.70
CA LYS A 273 22.61 -16.92 -19.29
C LYS A 273 23.55 -17.74 -18.42
N VAL A 274 23.25 -17.84 -17.13
CA VAL A 274 24.04 -18.64 -16.20
C VAL A 274 23.72 -20.12 -16.39
N SER A 275 24.71 -20.91 -16.87
CA SER A 275 24.55 -22.35 -17.03
C SER A 275 24.38 -23.03 -15.67
N GLU A 276 23.74 -24.21 -15.64
CA GLU A 276 23.60 -25.01 -14.41
C GLU A 276 24.97 -25.41 -13.84
N GLU A 277 25.93 -25.72 -14.72
CA GLU A 277 27.32 -26.01 -14.33
C GLU A 277 27.98 -24.82 -13.60
N PHE A 278 27.72 -23.59 -14.04
CA PHE A 278 28.23 -22.40 -13.38
C PHE A 278 27.58 -22.16 -12.00
N LYS A 279 26.31 -22.49 -11.84
CA LYS A 279 25.61 -22.44 -10.53
C LYS A 279 26.17 -23.45 -9.54
N GLU A 280 26.68 -24.60 -10.04
CA GLU A 280 27.35 -25.60 -9.22
C GLU A 280 28.76 -25.18 -8.80
N ASN A 281 29.36 -24.19 -9.46
CA ASN A 281 30.69 -23.70 -9.16
C ASN A 281 30.76 -23.14 -7.73
N ILE A 282 31.81 -23.54 -7.01
CA ILE A 282 32.03 -23.16 -5.62
C ILE A 282 32.13 -21.61 -5.44
N ILE A 283 32.72 -20.93 -6.41
CA ILE A 283 32.87 -19.47 -6.40
C ILE A 283 31.50 -18.80 -6.47
N TYR A 284 30.60 -19.26 -7.35
CA TYR A 284 29.24 -18.74 -7.45
C TYR A 284 28.47 -18.95 -6.14
N LYS A 285 28.55 -20.14 -5.54
CA LYS A 285 27.91 -20.45 -4.25
C LYS A 285 28.43 -19.55 -3.12
N ILE A 286 29.74 -19.30 -3.08
CA ILE A 286 30.35 -18.39 -2.10
C ILE A 286 29.84 -16.95 -2.32
N MET A 287 29.88 -16.45 -3.56
CA MET A 287 29.39 -15.08 -3.87
C MET A 287 27.91 -14.90 -3.52
N ALA A 288 27.08 -15.87 -3.86
CA ALA A 288 25.66 -15.85 -3.53
C ALA A 288 25.44 -15.82 -2.01
N LYS A 289 26.20 -16.64 -1.26
CA LYS A 289 26.13 -16.65 0.20
C LYS A 289 26.58 -15.34 0.81
N VAL A 290 27.72 -14.81 0.39
CA VAL A 290 28.23 -13.52 0.90
C VAL A 290 27.24 -12.38 0.61
N SER A 291 26.66 -12.34 -0.59
CA SER A 291 25.63 -11.34 -0.92
C SER A 291 24.40 -11.45 -0.03
N TYR A 292 23.97 -12.68 0.27
CA TYR A 292 22.87 -12.92 1.19
C TYR A 292 23.23 -12.51 2.62
N ASP A 293 24.40 -12.88 3.13
CA ASP A 293 24.85 -12.55 4.48
C ASP A 293 24.97 -11.02 4.66
N VAL A 294 25.50 -10.29 3.66
CA VAL A 294 25.54 -8.82 3.65
C VAL A 294 24.12 -8.22 3.70
N PHE A 295 23.20 -8.75 2.91
CA PHE A 295 21.80 -8.32 2.94
C PHE A 295 21.19 -8.54 4.33
N VAL A 296 21.41 -9.72 4.95
CA VAL A 296 20.93 -10.02 6.30
C VAL A 296 21.48 -9.02 7.33
N ILE A 297 22.78 -8.76 7.31
CA ILE A 297 23.43 -7.81 8.23
C ILE A 297 22.82 -6.41 8.08
N ILE A 298 22.59 -5.95 6.84
CA ILE A 298 21.95 -4.65 6.60
C ILE A 298 20.53 -4.64 7.18
N MET A 299 19.74 -5.67 6.92
CA MET A 299 18.37 -5.76 7.41
C MET A 299 18.30 -5.82 8.95
N GLU A 300 19.15 -6.62 9.59
CA GLU A 300 19.23 -6.69 11.06
C GLU A 300 19.68 -5.38 11.69
N SER A 301 20.62 -4.68 11.04
CA SER A 301 21.14 -3.43 11.58
C SER A 301 20.14 -2.28 11.52
N TYR A 302 19.38 -2.17 10.43
CA TYR A 302 18.53 -1.01 10.13
C TYR A 302 17.04 -1.26 10.23
N CYS A 303 16.56 -2.49 10.02
CA CYS A 303 15.13 -2.79 9.89
C CYS A 303 14.58 -3.67 11.03
N LEU A 304 15.39 -4.56 11.57
CA LEU A 304 15.07 -5.54 12.60
C LEU A 304 15.81 -5.22 13.89
#